data_3a6ea0493a4ba52ef0c86a6ebe28b5cc
#
_entry.id   3a6ea0493a4ba52ef0c86a6ebe28b5cc
#
_cell.length_a   1.000
_cell.length_b   1.000
_cell.length_c   1.000
_cell.angle_alpha   90.00
_cell.angle_beta   90.00
_cell.angle_gamma   90.00
#
_symmetry.space_group_name_H-M   'P 1'
#
loop_
_entity.id
_entity.type
_entity.pdbx_description
1 polymer ?
#
loop_
_entity_poly.entity_id
_entity_poly.type
_entity_poly.pdbx_seq_one_letter_code
_entity_poly.pdbx_strand_id
1 'polypeptide(L)'
;MAETTSHKVVIVGAGTAGIAVASHLKKMDQSLDIAILEPRDVHYYQPGWTLVGGGEMKPKATWRPMEKVIPEGVAWIHDGAASFDPENNALTTTSGNQVSYEHLVVAAGIEIAWDAVPGLQEALQKNASVVSIYDFDLAPQVWEAIKGFSGGTAIFTQPKPPFKCPGAAQKITYLADDACRKRNVRGNSKMLFFSAAPGIFPVKRYASTLNEVLKRKAIETHYQHHLVAVDIDKKEATFEHVGTGDRQTHSFDFLHVTPPMRAPAFLKGSPLADEGGWMNVDKYTLRHVQYKNVYGLGDCTNTPNSKTAAAARSQTYIVVSNLITDIGGGEGIAAYDGYASCPLITGYGKLVLAEFDYNLQPKETFPIDQSKERRSMYWFKKYFLPWYYWNVLLKGGDTQMWPLG
;
A
#
# COMPACT_ATOMS: atom_id res chain seq x y z
N MET A 1 -30.57 4.45 -21.51
CA MET A 1 -30.04 3.25 -22.18
C MET A 1 -28.61 3.09 -21.70
N ALA A 2 -28.16 1.88 -21.42
CA ALA A 2 -26.76 1.65 -21.09
C ALA A 2 -25.88 2.07 -22.27
N GLU A 3 -24.85 2.85 -22.02
CA GLU A 3 -23.88 3.23 -23.04
C GLU A 3 -22.86 2.09 -23.21
N THR A 4 -22.41 1.89 -24.45
CA THR A 4 -21.36 0.93 -24.77
C THR A 4 -20.20 1.68 -25.39
N THR A 5 -19.00 1.54 -24.80
CA THR A 5 -17.74 2.06 -25.34
C THR A 5 -16.78 0.93 -25.62
N SER A 6 -15.83 1.14 -26.51
CA SER A 6 -14.80 0.15 -26.86
C SER A 6 -13.43 0.82 -26.91
N HIS A 7 -12.45 0.22 -26.28
CA HIS A 7 -11.09 0.73 -26.24
C HIS A 7 -10.06 -0.39 -26.47
N LYS A 8 -8.90 -0.02 -26.99
CA LYS A 8 -7.83 -1.00 -27.18
C LYS A 8 -7.28 -1.49 -25.85
N VAL A 9 -7.04 -0.59 -24.90
CA VAL A 9 -6.60 -0.92 -23.54
C VAL A 9 -7.56 -0.30 -22.53
N VAL A 10 -8.10 -1.12 -21.65
CA VAL A 10 -8.89 -0.66 -20.51
C VAL A 10 -8.13 -0.92 -19.21
N ILE A 11 -8.01 0.10 -18.38
CA ILE A 11 -7.34 0.03 -17.07
C ILE A 11 -8.37 0.25 -15.96
N VAL A 12 -8.50 -0.68 -15.03
CA VAL A 12 -9.40 -0.58 -13.88
C VAL A 12 -8.60 -0.09 -12.67
N GLY A 13 -8.88 1.15 -12.26
CA GLY A 13 -8.25 1.84 -11.14
C GLY A 13 -7.16 2.82 -11.56
N ALA A 14 -7.32 4.09 -11.15
CA ALA A 14 -6.36 5.18 -11.37
C ALA A 14 -5.49 5.45 -10.11
N GLY A 15 -5.15 4.41 -9.36
CA GLY A 15 -4.13 4.47 -8.32
C GLY A 15 -2.70 4.57 -8.91
N THR A 16 -1.69 4.40 -8.06
CA THR A 16 -0.28 4.45 -8.46
C THR A 16 0.00 3.58 -9.70
N ALA A 17 -0.45 2.33 -9.65
CA ALA A 17 -0.17 1.34 -10.70
C ALA A 17 -0.87 1.68 -12.01
N GLY A 18 -2.19 1.98 -11.97
CA GLY A 18 -2.96 2.24 -13.19
C GLY A 18 -2.51 3.50 -13.92
N ILE A 19 -2.28 4.61 -13.20
CA ILE A 19 -1.72 5.84 -13.81
C ILE A 19 -0.33 5.60 -14.37
N ALA A 20 0.54 4.87 -13.65
CA ALA A 20 1.87 4.58 -14.16
C ALA A 20 1.82 3.75 -15.45
N VAL A 21 0.96 2.71 -15.52
CA VAL A 21 0.77 1.94 -16.75
C VAL A 21 0.27 2.82 -17.90
N ALA A 22 -0.80 3.59 -17.67
CA ALA A 22 -1.36 4.50 -18.70
C ALA A 22 -0.32 5.48 -19.22
N SER A 23 0.44 6.10 -18.31
CA SER A 23 1.48 7.08 -18.65
C SER A 23 2.63 6.47 -19.45
N HIS A 24 3.09 5.26 -19.11
CA HIS A 24 4.15 4.57 -19.84
C HIS A 24 3.68 4.13 -21.22
N LEU A 25 2.47 3.59 -21.34
CA LEU A 25 1.87 3.20 -22.62
C LEU A 25 1.75 4.40 -23.54
N LYS A 26 1.21 5.54 -23.07
CA LYS A 26 1.10 6.77 -23.86
C LYS A 26 2.46 7.35 -24.25
N LYS A 27 3.50 7.13 -23.45
CA LYS A 27 4.85 7.57 -23.80
C LYS A 27 5.49 6.70 -24.88
N MET A 28 5.16 5.42 -24.94
CA MET A 28 5.62 4.50 -25.98
C MET A 28 4.84 4.66 -27.28
N ASP A 29 3.53 4.88 -27.19
CA ASP A 29 2.65 5.12 -28.32
C ASP A 29 1.55 6.12 -27.95
N GLN A 30 1.71 7.38 -28.41
CA GLN A 30 0.73 8.43 -28.14
C GLN A 30 -0.63 8.18 -28.82
N SER A 31 -0.65 7.39 -29.90
CA SER A 31 -1.89 7.07 -30.64
C SER A 31 -2.71 5.95 -29.99
N LEU A 32 -2.13 5.21 -29.03
CA LEU A 32 -2.79 4.06 -28.38
C LEU A 32 -4.08 4.51 -27.68
N ASP A 33 -5.20 3.89 -28.04
CA ASP A 33 -6.49 4.14 -27.40
C ASP A 33 -6.53 3.47 -26.02
N ILE A 34 -6.58 4.29 -24.97
CA ILE A 34 -6.59 3.86 -23.58
C ILE A 34 -7.74 4.51 -22.84
N ALA A 35 -8.54 3.69 -22.14
CA ALA A 35 -9.48 4.16 -21.13
C ALA A 35 -9.07 3.73 -19.73
N ILE A 36 -9.34 4.58 -18.74
CA ILE A 36 -9.14 4.27 -17.32
C ILE A 36 -10.43 4.47 -16.55
N LEU A 37 -10.86 3.43 -15.80
CA LEU A 37 -12.02 3.49 -14.92
C LEU A 37 -11.55 3.88 -13.52
N GLU A 38 -12.07 4.99 -13.01
CA GLU A 38 -11.83 5.44 -11.63
C GLU A 38 -13.00 6.32 -11.17
N PRO A 39 -13.72 5.94 -10.11
CA PRO A 39 -14.84 6.71 -9.59
C PRO A 39 -14.45 7.91 -8.74
N ARG A 40 -13.18 8.03 -8.32
CA ARG A 40 -12.73 9.08 -7.38
C ARG A 40 -12.13 10.26 -8.12
N ASP A 41 -12.42 11.46 -7.62
CA ASP A 41 -11.89 12.73 -8.13
C ASP A 41 -10.46 13.04 -7.65
N VAL A 42 -9.93 12.21 -6.74
CA VAL A 42 -8.68 12.52 -6.06
C VAL A 42 -7.71 11.34 -6.12
N HIS A 43 -6.48 11.65 -6.51
CA HIS A 43 -5.36 10.72 -6.48
C HIS A 43 -4.48 10.98 -5.26
N TYR A 44 -4.10 9.91 -4.54
CA TYR A 44 -3.34 9.98 -3.30
C TYR A 44 -1.94 9.35 -3.40
N TYR A 45 -0.95 10.08 -2.90
CA TYR A 45 0.38 9.55 -2.59
C TYR A 45 0.36 8.91 -1.20
N GLN A 46 -0.20 7.73 -1.09
CA GLN A 46 -0.39 7.01 0.19
C GLN A 46 0.92 6.77 0.98
N PRO A 47 2.10 6.53 0.34
CA PRO A 47 3.36 6.39 1.08
C PRO A 47 3.78 7.62 1.91
N GLY A 48 3.15 8.77 1.68
CA GLY A 48 3.34 10.00 2.46
C GLY A 48 2.58 10.02 3.79
N TRP A 49 1.52 9.25 3.94
CA TRP A 49 0.63 9.33 5.11
C TRP A 49 1.31 8.99 6.44
N THR A 50 2.29 8.09 6.45
CA THR A 50 3.13 7.86 7.64
C THR A 50 3.91 9.12 8.06
N LEU A 51 4.41 9.90 7.08
CA LEU A 51 5.09 11.17 7.36
C LEU A 51 4.10 12.26 7.81
N VAL A 52 2.88 12.23 7.29
CA VAL A 52 1.79 13.10 7.77
C VAL A 52 1.48 12.79 9.23
N GLY A 53 1.20 11.53 9.55
CA GLY A 53 0.93 11.07 10.92
C GLY A 53 2.10 11.29 11.89
N GLY A 54 3.34 11.36 11.37
CA GLY A 54 4.54 11.70 12.14
C GLY A 54 4.86 13.19 12.20
N GLY A 55 4.02 14.07 11.62
CA GLY A 55 4.25 15.52 11.62
C GLY A 55 5.35 16.02 10.68
N GLU A 56 5.81 15.20 9.75
CA GLU A 56 6.94 15.47 8.86
C GLU A 56 6.54 15.86 7.42
N MET A 57 5.24 15.77 7.09
CA MET A 57 4.69 16.14 5.79
C MET A 57 3.30 16.76 5.94
N LYS A 58 3.02 17.80 5.13
CA LYS A 58 1.68 18.39 5.10
C LYS A 58 0.73 17.51 4.30
N PRO A 59 -0.54 17.30 4.73
CA PRO A 59 -1.51 16.47 4.01
C PRO A 59 -1.65 16.84 2.53
N LYS A 60 -1.71 18.15 2.23
CA LYS A 60 -1.84 18.66 0.84
C LYS A 60 -0.71 18.26 -0.10
N ALA A 61 0.43 17.80 0.40
CA ALA A 61 1.53 17.28 -0.42
C ALA A 61 1.27 15.86 -0.92
N THR A 62 0.28 15.17 -0.34
CA THR A 62 -0.01 13.77 -0.59
C THR A 62 -1.22 13.52 -1.50
N TRP A 63 -1.80 14.53 -2.12
CA TRP A 63 -2.91 14.38 -3.03
C TRP A 63 -2.87 15.35 -4.22
N ARG A 64 -3.56 14.99 -5.28
CA ARG A 64 -3.83 15.84 -6.46
C ARG A 64 -5.25 15.54 -6.98
N PRO A 65 -5.92 16.51 -7.64
CA PRO A 65 -7.12 16.21 -8.42
C PRO A 65 -6.80 15.14 -9.47
N MET A 66 -7.70 14.17 -9.66
CA MET A 66 -7.51 13.06 -10.59
C MET A 66 -7.26 13.55 -12.01
N GLU A 67 -8.01 14.58 -12.46
CA GLU A 67 -7.85 15.22 -13.77
C GLU A 67 -6.43 15.73 -14.07
N LYS A 68 -5.66 16.06 -13.03
CA LYS A 68 -4.26 16.53 -13.16
C LYS A 68 -3.24 15.39 -13.23
N VAL A 69 -3.69 14.17 -13.01
CA VAL A 69 -2.83 12.98 -12.91
C VAL A 69 -3.07 12.02 -14.06
N ILE A 70 -4.31 11.91 -14.55
CA ILE A 70 -4.63 11.14 -15.75
C ILE A 70 -3.83 11.70 -16.93
N PRO A 71 -3.08 10.85 -17.69
CA PRO A 71 -2.29 11.30 -18.82
C PRO A 71 -3.14 11.88 -19.94
N GLU A 72 -2.60 12.85 -20.65
CA GLU A 72 -3.24 13.42 -21.85
C GLU A 72 -3.51 12.32 -22.88
N GLY A 73 -4.71 12.38 -23.49
CA GLY A 73 -5.15 11.39 -24.48
C GLY A 73 -5.60 10.04 -23.91
N VAL A 74 -5.77 9.94 -22.58
CA VAL A 74 -6.41 8.79 -21.92
C VAL A 74 -7.86 9.17 -21.59
N ALA A 75 -8.81 8.35 -22.03
CA ALA A 75 -10.21 8.53 -21.69
C ALA A 75 -10.44 8.19 -20.21
N TRP A 76 -10.95 9.13 -19.43
CA TRP A 76 -11.35 8.88 -18.05
C TRP A 76 -12.82 8.51 -17.99
N ILE A 77 -13.12 7.25 -17.69
CA ILE A 77 -14.47 6.78 -17.37
C ILE A 77 -14.64 6.96 -15.86
N HIS A 78 -15.40 7.99 -15.47
CA HIS A 78 -15.65 8.36 -14.09
C HIS A 78 -16.68 7.43 -13.45
N ASP A 79 -16.32 6.14 -13.34
CA ASP A 79 -17.17 5.07 -12.84
C ASP A 79 -16.30 3.93 -12.29
N GLY A 80 -16.92 3.03 -11.52
CA GLY A 80 -16.28 1.82 -11.00
C GLY A 80 -16.57 0.60 -11.86
N ALA A 81 -15.72 -0.41 -11.82
CA ALA A 81 -16.04 -1.73 -12.36
C ALA A 81 -16.98 -2.48 -11.41
N ALA A 82 -18.04 -3.08 -11.94
CA ALA A 82 -18.99 -3.90 -11.21
C ALA A 82 -18.82 -5.39 -11.49
N SER A 83 -18.63 -5.78 -12.76
CA SER A 83 -18.44 -7.20 -13.16
C SER A 83 -17.59 -7.31 -14.41
N PHE A 84 -17.04 -8.50 -14.62
CA PHE A 84 -16.17 -8.83 -15.74
C PHE A 84 -16.74 -9.99 -16.57
N ASP A 85 -16.64 -9.88 -17.88
CA ASP A 85 -16.95 -10.92 -18.88
C ASP A 85 -15.71 -11.08 -19.79
N PRO A 86 -14.65 -11.76 -19.32
CA PRO A 86 -13.41 -11.86 -20.06
C PRO A 86 -13.51 -12.75 -21.30
N GLU A 87 -14.52 -13.63 -21.40
CA GLU A 87 -14.78 -14.42 -22.60
C GLU A 87 -15.23 -13.56 -23.79
N ASN A 88 -15.96 -12.47 -23.50
CA ASN A 88 -16.43 -11.50 -24.49
C ASN A 88 -15.58 -10.20 -24.48
N ASN A 89 -14.46 -10.18 -23.76
CA ASN A 89 -13.60 -8.99 -23.61
C ASN A 89 -14.37 -7.74 -23.18
N ALA A 90 -15.23 -7.87 -22.18
CA ALA A 90 -16.08 -6.81 -21.69
C ALA A 90 -16.10 -6.72 -20.16
N LEU A 91 -16.45 -5.55 -19.66
CA LEU A 91 -16.81 -5.33 -18.27
C LEU A 91 -18.06 -4.47 -18.17
N THR A 92 -18.77 -4.56 -17.06
CA THR A 92 -19.91 -3.70 -16.74
C THR A 92 -19.49 -2.76 -15.61
N THR A 93 -19.82 -1.49 -15.73
CA THR A 93 -19.56 -0.47 -14.72
C THR A 93 -20.65 -0.46 -13.63
N THR A 94 -20.40 0.25 -12.53
CA THR A 94 -21.37 0.37 -11.43
C THR A 94 -22.65 1.10 -11.85
N SER A 95 -22.59 1.98 -12.88
CA SER A 95 -23.76 2.63 -13.49
C SER A 95 -24.48 1.77 -14.53
N GLY A 96 -23.99 0.55 -14.79
CA GLY A 96 -24.59 -0.38 -15.75
C GLY A 96 -24.14 -0.19 -17.20
N ASN A 97 -23.15 0.66 -17.48
CA ASN A 97 -22.58 0.82 -18.82
C ASN A 97 -21.65 -0.34 -19.14
N GLN A 98 -21.49 -0.66 -20.44
CA GLN A 98 -20.58 -1.69 -20.91
C GLN A 98 -19.32 -1.08 -21.51
N VAL A 99 -18.18 -1.63 -21.18
CA VAL A 99 -16.88 -1.25 -21.74
C VAL A 99 -16.19 -2.48 -22.32
N SER A 100 -15.98 -2.50 -23.63
CA SER A 100 -15.26 -3.55 -24.33
C SER A 100 -13.77 -3.19 -24.48
N TYR A 101 -12.92 -4.19 -24.56
CA TYR A 101 -11.47 -4.00 -24.64
C TYR A 101 -10.80 -5.08 -25.52
N GLU A 102 -9.65 -4.73 -26.11
CA GLU A 102 -8.74 -5.74 -26.64
C GLU A 102 -7.84 -6.29 -25.52
N HIS A 103 -7.39 -5.41 -24.62
CA HIS A 103 -6.58 -5.75 -23.45
C HIS A 103 -7.13 -5.10 -22.18
N LEU A 104 -7.07 -5.84 -21.08
CA LEU A 104 -7.49 -5.36 -19.76
C LEU A 104 -6.33 -5.34 -18.76
N VAL A 105 -6.21 -4.26 -18.01
CA VAL A 105 -5.27 -4.14 -16.88
C VAL A 105 -6.04 -3.84 -15.60
N VAL A 106 -5.95 -4.72 -14.60
CA VAL A 106 -6.60 -4.53 -13.30
C VAL A 106 -5.57 -4.03 -12.28
N ALA A 107 -5.76 -2.80 -11.80
CA ALA A 107 -4.88 -2.08 -10.87
C ALA A 107 -5.64 -1.47 -9.69
N ALA A 108 -6.63 -2.18 -9.18
CA ALA A 108 -7.66 -1.69 -8.26
C ALA A 108 -7.21 -1.48 -6.81
N GLY A 109 -5.95 -1.83 -6.48
CA GLY A 109 -5.42 -1.68 -5.12
C GLY A 109 -5.97 -2.71 -4.12
N ILE A 110 -6.11 -2.31 -2.85
CA ILE A 110 -6.57 -3.15 -1.75
C ILE A 110 -7.63 -2.42 -0.95
N GLU A 111 -8.62 -3.14 -0.44
CA GLU A 111 -9.69 -2.60 0.38
C GLU A 111 -9.33 -2.68 1.87
N ILE A 112 -9.59 -1.58 2.60
CA ILE A 112 -9.41 -1.53 4.05
C ILE A 112 -10.66 -2.07 4.72
N ALA A 113 -10.53 -3.14 5.50
CA ALA A 113 -11.64 -3.79 6.18
C ALA A 113 -11.84 -3.21 7.59
N TRP A 114 -12.31 -1.95 7.66
CA TRP A 114 -12.60 -1.29 8.94
C TRP A 114 -13.63 -2.04 9.78
N ASP A 115 -14.56 -2.71 9.13
CA ASP A 115 -15.64 -3.53 9.69
C ASP A 115 -15.15 -4.86 10.29
N ALA A 116 -13.95 -5.30 9.93
CA ALA A 116 -13.41 -6.58 10.40
C ALA A 116 -12.95 -6.57 11.86
N VAL A 117 -12.90 -5.40 12.50
CA VAL A 117 -12.59 -5.28 13.93
C VAL A 117 -13.77 -4.61 14.62
N PRO A 118 -14.58 -5.36 15.36
CA PRO A 118 -15.70 -4.84 16.15
C PRO A 118 -15.30 -3.65 17.01
N GLY A 119 -16.11 -2.59 17.01
CA GLY A 119 -15.90 -1.36 17.77
C GLY A 119 -14.89 -0.38 17.17
N LEU A 120 -14.10 -0.79 16.15
CA LEU A 120 -13.06 0.08 15.59
C LEU A 120 -13.61 1.33 14.90
N GLN A 121 -14.63 1.19 14.06
CA GLN A 121 -15.20 2.34 13.33
C GLN A 121 -15.81 3.36 14.31
N GLU A 122 -16.50 2.91 15.32
CA GLU A 122 -17.05 3.75 16.39
C GLU A 122 -15.92 4.45 17.16
N ALA A 123 -14.86 3.71 17.51
CA ALA A 123 -13.72 4.25 18.23
C ALA A 123 -12.98 5.35 17.44
N LEU A 124 -12.76 5.16 16.13
CA LEU A 124 -12.16 6.16 15.24
C LEU A 124 -12.99 7.44 15.13
N GLN A 125 -14.30 7.35 15.25
CA GLN A 125 -15.20 8.52 15.18
C GLN A 125 -15.33 9.26 16.51
N LYS A 126 -15.35 8.52 17.63
CA LYS A 126 -15.69 9.07 18.96
C LYS A 126 -14.48 9.47 19.78
N ASN A 127 -13.28 8.96 19.49
CA ASN A 127 -12.14 9.16 20.36
C ASN A 127 -10.86 9.55 19.59
N ALA A 128 -10.40 10.77 19.83
CA ALA A 128 -9.19 11.32 19.21
C ALA A 128 -7.89 10.57 19.56
N SER A 129 -7.91 9.64 20.55
CA SER A 129 -6.76 8.79 20.87
C SER A 129 -6.74 7.47 20.09
N VAL A 130 -7.80 7.13 19.33
CA VAL A 130 -7.85 5.99 18.41
C VAL A 130 -7.69 6.51 16.99
N VAL A 131 -6.59 6.14 16.34
CA VAL A 131 -6.17 6.75 15.08
C VAL A 131 -5.56 5.73 14.11
N SER A 132 -5.48 6.12 12.83
CA SER A 132 -4.85 5.30 11.79
C SER A 132 -4.21 6.15 10.71
N ILE A 133 -3.07 5.71 10.19
CA ILE A 133 -2.43 6.31 9.00
C ILE A 133 -2.92 5.72 7.68
N TYR A 134 -3.92 4.85 7.70
CA TYR A 134 -4.35 4.11 6.49
C TYR A 134 -5.52 4.76 5.73
N ASP A 135 -5.86 5.98 6.13
CA ASP A 135 -6.82 6.84 5.45
C ASP A 135 -6.30 8.28 5.39
N PHE A 136 -6.69 9.04 4.34
CA PHE A 136 -6.23 10.40 4.12
C PHE A 136 -6.71 11.36 5.22
N ASP A 137 -7.97 11.25 5.62
CA ASP A 137 -8.59 12.13 6.61
C ASP A 137 -8.18 11.77 8.05
N LEU A 138 -7.84 10.49 8.28
CA LEU A 138 -7.35 10.01 9.57
C LEU A 138 -5.85 10.29 9.80
N ALA A 139 -5.04 10.26 8.74
CA ALA A 139 -3.59 10.43 8.88
C ALA A 139 -3.15 11.73 9.59
N PRO A 140 -3.76 12.91 9.35
CA PRO A 140 -3.47 14.12 10.12
C PRO A 140 -3.83 14.01 11.60
N GLN A 141 -4.91 13.27 11.91
CA GLN A 141 -5.37 13.07 13.29
C GLN A 141 -4.35 12.30 14.13
N VAL A 142 -3.56 11.41 13.48
CA VAL A 142 -2.47 10.68 14.16
C VAL A 142 -1.46 11.64 14.76
N TRP A 143 -1.06 12.68 14.02
CA TRP A 143 -0.13 13.69 14.54
C TRP A 143 -0.74 14.50 15.67
N GLU A 144 -2.01 14.91 15.58
CA GLU A 144 -2.70 15.59 16.66
C GLU A 144 -2.78 14.72 17.93
N ALA A 145 -3.12 13.43 17.77
CA ALA A 145 -3.17 12.48 18.88
C ALA A 145 -1.77 12.28 19.52
N ILE A 146 -0.71 12.15 18.72
CA ILE A 146 0.66 12.05 19.22
C ILE A 146 1.05 13.33 20.00
N LYS A 147 0.70 14.51 19.51
CA LYS A 147 0.94 15.77 20.22
C LYS A 147 0.16 15.89 21.53
N GLY A 148 -1.07 15.39 21.55
CA GLY A 148 -1.93 15.39 22.74
C GLY A 148 -1.56 14.33 23.79
N PHE A 149 -0.86 13.27 23.41
CA PHE A 149 -0.50 12.19 24.31
C PHE A 149 0.51 12.64 25.37
N SER A 150 0.15 12.58 26.65
CA SER A 150 0.94 13.08 27.78
C SER A 150 1.58 11.98 28.62
N GLY A 151 1.36 10.71 28.29
CA GLY A 151 1.83 9.55 29.03
C GLY A 151 0.77 8.47 29.11
N GLY A 152 1.08 7.34 29.75
CA GLY A 152 0.23 6.16 29.82
C GLY A 152 0.61 5.10 28.79
N THR A 153 -0.35 4.28 28.39
CA THR A 153 -0.14 3.16 27.48
C THR A 153 -0.47 3.54 26.03
N ALA A 154 0.54 3.53 25.16
CA ALA A 154 0.38 3.70 23.73
C ALA A 154 0.52 2.34 23.00
N ILE A 155 -0.52 1.93 22.27
CA ILE A 155 -0.57 0.67 21.54
C ILE A 155 -0.54 0.92 20.04
N PHE A 156 0.27 0.14 19.33
CA PHE A 156 0.37 0.13 17.87
C PHE A 156 0.13 -1.29 17.35
N THR A 157 -0.65 -1.43 16.27
CA THR A 157 -1.07 -2.75 15.81
C THR A 157 -0.66 -3.05 14.37
N GLN A 158 -0.42 -4.34 14.08
CA GLN A 158 -0.19 -4.86 12.75
C GLN A 158 -1.00 -6.16 12.56
N PRO A 159 -1.91 -6.24 11.58
CA PRO A 159 -2.82 -7.36 11.39
C PRO A 159 -2.14 -8.57 10.75
N LYS A 160 -2.92 -9.64 10.54
CA LYS A 160 -2.55 -10.77 9.67
C LYS A 160 -2.39 -10.29 8.22
N PRO A 161 -1.42 -10.80 7.45
CA PRO A 161 -1.35 -10.52 6.01
C PRO A 161 -2.56 -11.13 5.27
N PRO A 162 -2.91 -10.61 4.09
CA PRO A 162 -2.22 -9.54 3.36
C PRO A 162 -2.61 -8.13 3.82
N PHE A 163 -1.67 -7.22 3.81
CA PHE A 163 -1.90 -5.79 4.03
C PHE A 163 -0.84 -4.94 3.31
N LYS A 164 -1.18 -3.71 2.93
CA LYS A 164 -0.23 -2.82 2.25
C LYS A 164 0.80 -2.26 3.23
N CYS A 165 2.06 -2.16 2.75
CA CYS A 165 3.20 -1.59 3.45
C CYS A 165 3.48 -2.21 4.84
N PRO A 166 4.06 -3.42 4.91
CA PRO A 166 4.31 -4.13 6.18
C PRO A 166 5.19 -3.37 7.18
N GLY A 167 5.89 -2.32 6.75
CA GLY A 167 6.66 -1.46 7.65
C GLY A 167 5.93 -0.22 8.16
N ALA A 168 4.68 0.05 7.74
CA ALA A 168 4.04 1.34 8.07
C ALA A 168 3.70 1.48 9.56
N ALA A 169 3.19 0.41 10.18
CA ALA A 169 2.90 0.38 11.62
C ALA A 169 4.14 0.66 12.47
N GLN A 170 5.28 0.05 12.11
CA GLN A 170 6.55 0.29 12.79
C GLN A 170 7.01 1.74 12.67
N LYS A 171 6.93 2.31 11.47
CA LYS A 171 7.36 3.70 11.22
C LYS A 171 6.64 4.68 12.13
N ILE A 172 5.31 4.57 12.24
CA ILE A 172 4.55 5.48 13.09
C ILE A 172 4.83 5.23 14.58
N THR A 173 5.09 3.99 15.00
CA THR A 173 5.53 3.67 16.36
C THR A 173 6.83 4.38 16.72
N TYR A 174 7.83 4.31 15.83
CA TYR A 174 9.13 4.95 16.06
C TYR A 174 9.06 6.49 16.03
N LEU A 175 8.23 7.05 15.15
CA LEU A 175 8.00 8.50 15.11
C LEU A 175 7.27 8.99 16.36
N ALA A 176 6.28 8.25 16.84
CA ALA A 176 5.58 8.56 18.08
C ALA A 176 6.52 8.50 19.31
N ASP A 177 7.37 7.47 19.40
CA ASP A 177 8.40 7.38 20.45
C ASP A 177 9.33 8.60 20.43
N ASP A 178 9.86 8.98 19.26
CA ASP A 178 10.74 10.15 19.12
C ASP A 178 10.01 11.46 19.48
N ALA A 179 8.74 11.61 19.08
CA ALA A 179 7.92 12.76 19.44
C ALA A 179 7.71 12.87 20.95
N CYS A 180 7.44 11.74 21.61
CA CYS A 180 7.31 11.68 23.07
C CYS A 180 8.62 12.01 23.78
N ARG A 181 9.78 11.56 23.25
CA ARG A 181 11.11 11.92 23.78
C ARG A 181 11.37 13.41 23.65
N LYS A 182 11.11 14.01 22.49
CA LYS A 182 11.28 15.46 22.27
C LYS A 182 10.44 16.31 23.21
N ARG A 183 9.30 15.79 23.64
CA ARG A 183 8.36 16.47 24.55
C ARG A 183 8.58 16.09 26.03
N ASN A 184 9.58 15.26 26.34
CA ASN A 184 9.89 14.78 27.70
C ASN A 184 8.73 13.98 28.36
N VAL A 185 7.83 13.37 27.59
CA VAL A 185 6.73 12.55 28.12
C VAL A 185 7.01 11.04 28.00
N ARG A 186 8.08 10.64 27.32
CA ARG A 186 8.42 9.23 27.09
C ARG A 186 8.65 8.44 28.38
N GLY A 187 9.20 9.07 29.43
CA GLY A 187 9.45 8.45 30.72
C GLY A 187 8.18 7.98 31.44
N ASN A 188 7.04 8.61 31.15
CA ASN A 188 5.74 8.28 31.70
C ASN A 188 4.89 7.44 30.75
N SER A 189 5.50 6.87 29.71
CA SER A 189 4.77 6.18 28.64
C SER A 189 5.24 4.73 28.49
N LYS A 190 4.31 3.81 28.41
CA LYS A 190 4.52 2.44 27.96
C LYS A 190 4.16 2.34 26.47
N MET A 191 5.09 1.88 25.62
CA MET A 191 4.83 1.71 24.19
C MET A 191 4.81 0.22 23.85
N LEU A 192 3.67 -0.24 23.32
CA LEU A 192 3.40 -1.63 22.96
C LEU A 192 3.22 -1.74 21.46
N PHE A 193 3.86 -2.72 20.85
CA PHE A 193 3.69 -3.07 19.44
C PHE A 193 3.17 -4.49 19.31
N PHE A 194 1.91 -4.63 18.90
CA PHE A 194 1.27 -5.92 18.64
C PHE A 194 1.34 -6.25 17.16
N SER A 195 1.80 -7.45 16.82
CA SER A 195 1.91 -7.91 15.45
C SER A 195 1.49 -9.37 15.31
N ALA A 196 0.67 -9.66 14.31
CA ALA A 196 0.34 -11.03 13.93
C ALA A 196 1.54 -11.83 13.41
N ALA A 197 2.61 -11.15 12.97
CA ALA A 197 3.82 -11.79 12.48
C ALA A 197 4.66 -12.38 13.64
N PRO A 198 5.50 -13.39 13.35
CA PRO A 198 6.38 -14.01 14.37
C PRO A 198 7.60 -13.15 14.74
N GLY A 199 7.79 -12.00 14.10
CA GLY A 199 8.91 -11.09 14.33
C GLY A 199 8.68 -9.73 13.69
N ILE A 200 9.62 -8.80 13.91
CA ILE A 200 9.46 -7.40 13.49
C ILE A 200 9.52 -7.21 11.97
N PHE A 201 10.27 -8.05 11.26
CA PHE A 201 10.40 -7.96 9.81
C PHE A 201 10.82 -9.32 9.22
N PRO A 202 10.34 -9.70 8.02
CA PRO A 202 10.63 -11.04 7.48
C PRO A 202 12.08 -11.23 7.02
N VAL A 203 12.77 -10.17 6.57
CA VAL A 203 14.15 -10.26 6.10
C VAL A 203 15.12 -10.10 7.28
N LYS A 204 15.84 -11.16 7.63
CA LYS A 204 16.70 -11.25 8.81
C LYS A 204 17.71 -10.11 8.93
N ARG A 205 18.34 -9.71 7.81
CA ARG A 205 19.32 -8.63 7.76
C ARG A 205 18.76 -7.31 8.31
N TYR A 206 17.56 -6.93 7.88
CA TYR A 206 16.92 -5.71 8.36
C TYR A 206 16.27 -5.90 9.73
N ALA A 207 15.74 -7.10 10.02
CA ALA A 207 15.16 -7.42 11.32
C ALA A 207 16.19 -7.25 12.47
N SER A 208 17.47 -7.60 12.25
CA SER A 208 18.53 -7.41 13.23
C SER A 208 18.63 -5.94 13.68
N THR A 209 18.74 -5.01 12.73
CA THR A 209 18.79 -3.57 13.05
C THR A 209 17.51 -3.08 13.71
N LEU A 210 16.35 -3.53 13.24
CA LEU A 210 15.05 -3.12 13.80
C LEU A 210 14.86 -3.61 15.24
N ASN A 211 15.36 -4.79 15.59
CA ASN A 211 15.36 -5.28 16.97
C ASN A 211 16.23 -4.40 17.89
N GLU A 212 17.40 -3.94 17.42
CA GLU A 212 18.21 -2.99 18.17
C GLU A 212 17.51 -1.62 18.33
N VAL A 213 16.75 -1.20 17.32
CA VAL A 213 15.91 0.02 17.41
C VAL A 213 14.83 -0.14 18.47
N LEU A 214 14.10 -1.27 18.48
CA LEU A 214 13.07 -1.58 19.48
C LEU A 214 13.66 -1.57 20.89
N LYS A 215 14.77 -2.25 21.10
CA LYS A 215 15.49 -2.31 22.39
C LYS A 215 15.91 -0.92 22.85
N ARG A 216 16.58 -0.15 21.98
CA ARG A 216 17.02 1.23 22.29
C ARG A 216 15.88 2.16 22.64
N LYS A 217 14.73 1.97 22.00
CA LYS A 217 13.52 2.77 22.24
C LYS A 217 12.66 2.26 23.41
N ALA A 218 13.03 1.12 23.99
CA ALA A 218 12.25 0.42 25.03
C ALA A 218 10.77 0.23 24.58
N ILE A 219 10.57 -0.24 23.35
CA ILE A 219 9.26 -0.62 22.82
C ILE A 219 9.06 -2.11 23.10
N GLU A 220 8.01 -2.43 23.82
CA GLU A 220 7.63 -3.81 24.12
C GLU A 220 6.87 -4.41 22.93
N THR A 221 7.24 -5.62 22.49
CA THR A 221 6.64 -6.27 21.33
C THR A 221 5.87 -7.53 21.73
N HIS A 222 4.67 -7.67 21.19
CA HIS A 222 3.80 -8.82 21.33
C HIS A 222 3.60 -9.42 19.93
N TYR A 223 4.43 -10.39 19.59
CA TYR A 223 4.34 -11.10 18.31
C TYR A 223 3.26 -12.17 18.34
N GLN A 224 2.81 -12.61 17.15
CA GLN A 224 1.74 -13.58 16.95
C GLN A 224 0.40 -13.15 17.58
N HIS A 225 0.20 -11.84 17.74
CA HIS A 225 -1.06 -11.28 18.27
C HIS A 225 -1.62 -10.24 17.32
N HIS A 226 -2.92 -10.30 17.05
CA HIS A 226 -3.62 -9.32 16.23
C HIS A 226 -4.85 -8.77 16.96
N LEU A 227 -5.18 -7.52 16.63
CA LEU A 227 -6.34 -6.85 17.19
C LEU A 227 -7.63 -7.51 16.70
N VAL A 228 -8.54 -7.85 17.60
CA VAL A 228 -9.83 -8.49 17.29
C VAL A 228 -11.04 -7.69 17.77
N ALA A 229 -10.89 -6.74 18.69
CA ALA A 229 -11.96 -5.84 19.12
C ALA A 229 -11.41 -4.57 19.79
N VAL A 230 -12.19 -3.49 19.76
CA VAL A 230 -11.95 -2.26 20.50
C VAL A 230 -13.22 -1.91 21.28
N ASP A 231 -13.11 -1.74 22.59
CA ASP A 231 -14.14 -1.19 23.46
C ASP A 231 -13.72 0.25 23.83
N ILE A 232 -14.38 1.22 23.20
CA ILE A 232 -13.99 2.62 23.37
C ILE A 232 -14.45 3.21 24.70
N ASP A 233 -15.55 2.73 25.25
CA ASP A 233 -16.09 3.22 26.51
C ASP A 233 -15.18 2.82 27.68
N LYS A 234 -14.57 1.62 27.60
CA LYS A 234 -13.58 1.15 28.57
C LYS A 234 -12.14 1.54 28.21
N LYS A 235 -11.91 2.03 26.97
CA LYS A 235 -10.56 2.24 26.40
C LYS A 235 -9.74 0.94 26.42
N GLU A 236 -10.31 -0.13 25.93
CA GLU A 236 -9.70 -1.46 25.88
C GLU A 236 -9.55 -1.96 24.44
N ALA A 237 -8.42 -2.60 24.17
CA ALA A 237 -8.12 -3.27 22.92
C ALA A 237 -7.89 -4.77 23.22
N THR A 238 -8.64 -5.64 22.55
CA THR A 238 -8.53 -7.09 22.70
C THR A 238 -7.73 -7.69 21.55
N PHE A 239 -6.73 -8.49 21.91
CA PHE A 239 -5.82 -9.16 20.98
C PHE A 239 -6.00 -10.67 21.09
N GLU A 240 -5.87 -11.34 19.94
CA GLU A 240 -5.94 -12.80 19.84
C GLU A 240 -4.62 -13.36 19.35
N HIS A 241 -4.11 -14.39 19.99
CA HIS A 241 -2.91 -15.10 19.55
C HIS A 241 -3.22 -15.95 18.31
N VAL A 242 -2.43 -15.77 17.26
CA VAL A 242 -2.67 -16.37 15.92
C VAL A 242 -2.71 -17.89 15.92
N GLY A 243 -1.91 -18.53 16.78
CA GLY A 243 -1.78 -20.00 16.83
C GLY A 243 -2.73 -20.67 17.82
N THR A 244 -2.96 -20.08 19.02
CA THR A 244 -3.74 -20.71 20.09
C THR A 244 -5.16 -20.18 20.16
N GLY A 245 -5.46 -18.99 19.63
CA GLY A 245 -6.73 -18.31 19.77
C GLY A 245 -6.95 -17.66 21.15
N ASP A 246 -5.95 -17.71 22.03
CA ASP A 246 -6.02 -17.08 23.35
C ASP A 246 -6.18 -15.58 23.22
N ARG A 247 -7.03 -14.99 24.04
CA ARG A 247 -7.31 -13.56 24.04
C ARG A 247 -6.75 -12.87 25.26
N GLN A 248 -6.21 -11.67 25.03
CA GLN A 248 -5.77 -10.75 26.08
C GLN A 248 -6.29 -9.35 25.79
N THR A 249 -6.71 -8.65 26.84
CA THR A 249 -7.21 -7.27 26.74
C THR A 249 -6.26 -6.32 27.43
N HIS A 250 -5.99 -5.19 26.78
CA HIS A 250 -5.12 -4.15 27.28
C HIS A 250 -5.84 -2.82 27.25
N SER A 251 -5.76 -2.08 28.35
CA SER A 251 -6.20 -0.68 28.39
C SER A 251 -5.21 0.19 27.64
N PHE A 252 -5.69 1.26 27.01
CA PHE A 252 -4.87 2.22 26.27
C PHE A 252 -5.26 3.68 26.53
N ASP A 253 -4.27 4.55 26.44
CA ASP A 253 -4.43 6.00 26.38
C ASP A 253 -4.22 6.52 24.95
N PHE A 254 -3.53 5.75 24.12
CA PHE A 254 -3.35 5.97 22.68
C PHE A 254 -3.37 4.64 21.95
N LEU A 255 -4.14 4.55 20.86
CA LEU A 255 -4.23 3.36 20.02
C LEU A 255 -4.09 3.73 18.54
N HIS A 256 -2.99 3.30 17.91
CA HIS A 256 -2.83 3.35 16.46
C HIS A 256 -3.18 2.00 15.84
N VAL A 257 -4.18 1.98 14.97
CA VAL A 257 -4.63 0.75 14.33
C VAL A 257 -4.16 0.67 12.87
N THR A 258 -3.48 -0.42 12.54
CA THR A 258 -3.39 -0.90 11.17
C THR A 258 -4.55 -1.87 10.97
N PRO A 259 -5.58 -1.51 10.19
CA PRO A 259 -6.75 -2.37 10.01
C PRO A 259 -6.41 -3.61 9.18
N PRO A 260 -7.17 -4.70 9.31
CA PRO A 260 -7.16 -5.77 8.32
C PRO A 260 -7.50 -5.26 6.92
N MET A 261 -7.06 -5.99 5.90
CA MET A 261 -7.30 -5.63 4.50
C MET A 261 -7.75 -6.85 3.71
N ARG A 262 -8.48 -6.60 2.61
CA ARG A 262 -9.03 -7.64 1.75
C ARG A 262 -8.94 -7.25 0.29
N ALA A 263 -9.13 -8.22 -0.59
CA ALA A 263 -9.26 -7.96 -2.01
C ALA A 263 -10.46 -7.03 -2.30
N PRO A 264 -10.40 -6.20 -3.34
CA PRO A 264 -11.54 -5.37 -3.73
C PRO A 264 -12.82 -6.19 -3.93
N ALA A 265 -13.93 -5.76 -3.33
CA ALA A 265 -15.17 -6.55 -3.27
C ALA A 265 -15.69 -6.96 -4.65
N PHE A 266 -15.56 -6.10 -5.67
CA PHE A 266 -16.02 -6.38 -7.04
C PHE A 266 -15.17 -7.45 -7.77
N LEU A 267 -13.97 -7.77 -7.29
CA LEU A 267 -13.18 -8.89 -7.82
C LEU A 267 -13.64 -10.23 -7.24
N LYS A 268 -14.13 -10.24 -6.00
CA LYS A 268 -14.51 -11.47 -5.32
C LYS A 268 -15.61 -12.21 -6.08
N GLY A 269 -15.35 -13.46 -6.45
CA GLY A 269 -16.30 -14.28 -7.22
C GLY A 269 -16.35 -13.95 -8.72
N SER A 270 -15.53 -13.01 -9.21
CA SER A 270 -15.39 -12.75 -10.65
C SER A 270 -14.53 -13.83 -11.33
N PRO A 271 -14.65 -14.01 -12.67
CA PRO A 271 -13.79 -14.91 -13.42
C PRO A 271 -12.29 -14.58 -13.36
N LEU A 272 -11.95 -13.37 -12.91
CA LEU A 272 -10.57 -12.90 -12.81
C LEU A 272 -9.93 -13.15 -11.44
N ALA A 273 -10.69 -13.66 -10.47
CA ALA A 273 -10.22 -13.83 -9.10
C ALA A 273 -9.80 -15.27 -8.80
N ASP A 274 -8.84 -15.39 -7.87
CA ASP A 274 -8.58 -16.66 -7.18
C ASP A 274 -9.63 -16.94 -6.07
N GLU A 275 -9.49 -18.05 -5.35
CA GLU A 275 -10.38 -18.42 -4.24
C GLU A 275 -10.42 -17.38 -3.11
N GLY A 276 -9.33 -16.62 -2.92
CA GLY A 276 -9.22 -15.54 -1.94
C GLY A 276 -9.83 -14.22 -2.41
N GLY A 277 -10.32 -14.14 -3.65
CA GLY A 277 -10.87 -12.93 -4.25
C GLY A 277 -9.82 -11.97 -4.84
N TRP A 278 -8.55 -12.36 -4.88
CA TRP A 278 -7.46 -11.58 -5.46
C TRP A 278 -7.36 -11.80 -6.96
N MET A 279 -6.98 -10.77 -7.70
CA MET A 279 -6.68 -10.88 -9.13
C MET A 279 -5.67 -11.99 -9.37
N ASN A 280 -6.08 -13.03 -10.11
CA ASN A 280 -5.33 -14.29 -10.30
C ASN A 280 -4.32 -14.17 -11.43
N VAL A 281 -3.07 -13.87 -11.12
CA VAL A 281 -2.01 -13.68 -12.12
C VAL A 281 -0.84 -14.62 -11.91
N ASP A 282 -0.15 -14.93 -12.99
CA ASP A 282 1.20 -15.50 -12.92
C ASP A 282 2.13 -14.47 -12.26
N LYS A 283 2.82 -14.88 -11.21
CA LYS A 283 3.61 -13.98 -10.36
C LYS A 283 4.82 -13.36 -11.06
N TYR A 284 5.25 -13.91 -12.19
CA TYR A 284 6.37 -13.42 -12.98
C TYR A 284 5.90 -12.48 -14.09
N THR A 285 4.99 -12.93 -14.95
CA THR A 285 4.53 -12.15 -16.10
C THR A 285 3.44 -11.13 -15.77
N LEU A 286 2.78 -11.29 -14.61
CA LEU A 286 1.62 -10.48 -14.16
C LEU A 286 0.41 -10.59 -15.09
N ARG A 287 0.43 -11.57 -16.00
CA ARG A 287 -0.68 -11.93 -16.88
C ARG A 287 -1.65 -12.83 -16.12
N HIS A 288 -2.95 -12.70 -16.39
CA HIS A 288 -3.96 -13.60 -15.82
C HIS A 288 -3.67 -15.04 -16.25
N VAL A 289 -3.85 -15.99 -15.33
CA VAL A 289 -3.47 -17.40 -15.58
C VAL A 289 -4.29 -18.07 -16.67
N GLN A 290 -5.49 -17.59 -16.97
CA GLN A 290 -6.39 -18.13 -17.98
C GLN A 290 -6.53 -17.21 -19.22
N TYR A 291 -6.66 -15.88 -19.02
CA TYR A 291 -6.96 -14.92 -20.07
C TYR A 291 -5.69 -14.16 -20.49
N LYS A 292 -5.17 -14.48 -21.68
CA LYS A 292 -3.86 -13.98 -22.14
C LYS A 292 -3.79 -12.46 -22.35
N ASN A 293 -4.93 -11.83 -22.65
CA ASN A 293 -5.04 -10.38 -22.86
C ASN A 293 -5.40 -9.59 -21.58
N VAL A 294 -5.39 -10.27 -20.43
CA VAL A 294 -5.73 -9.66 -19.14
C VAL A 294 -4.50 -9.66 -18.23
N TYR A 295 -4.22 -8.52 -17.64
CA TYR A 295 -3.11 -8.30 -16.72
C TYR A 295 -3.59 -7.78 -15.37
N GLY A 296 -2.83 -8.04 -14.32
CA GLY A 296 -3.09 -7.50 -12.99
C GLY A 296 -1.80 -7.05 -12.31
N LEU A 297 -1.84 -5.91 -11.60
CA LEU A 297 -0.68 -5.45 -10.83
C LEU A 297 -1.07 -4.65 -9.60
N GLY A 298 -0.09 -4.46 -8.71
CA GLY A 298 -0.27 -3.76 -7.44
C GLY A 298 -0.97 -4.61 -6.39
N ASP A 299 -1.61 -3.94 -5.45
CA ASP A 299 -2.08 -4.58 -4.22
C ASP A 299 -3.29 -5.51 -4.42
N CYS A 300 -4.01 -5.41 -5.54
CA CYS A 300 -5.16 -6.28 -5.83
C CYS A 300 -4.81 -7.70 -6.27
N THR A 301 -3.54 -7.99 -6.59
CA THR A 301 -3.12 -9.29 -7.10
C THR A 301 -2.83 -10.32 -6.01
N ASN A 302 -2.86 -11.61 -6.36
CA ASN A 302 -2.45 -12.72 -5.52
C ASN A 302 -0.93 -12.92 -5.44
N THR A 303 -0.14 -12.03 -6.04
CA THR A 303 1.33 -12.13 -6.00
C THR A 303 1.86 -12.10 -4.56
N PRO A 304 2.83 -12.97 -4.19
CA PRO A 304 3.27 -13.14 -2.80
C PRO A 304 4.26 -12.08 -2.31
N ASN A 305 4.51 -11.02 -3.08
CA ASN A 305 5.37 -9.92 -2.66
C ASN A 305 4.71 -9.02 -1.61
N SER A 306 5.51 -8.26 -0.90
CA SER A 306 5.02 -7.18 -0.05
C SER A 306 4.31 -6.11 -0.88
N LYS A 307 3.06 -5.81 -0.54
CA LYS A 307 2.23 -4.82 -1.23
C LYS A 307 2.72 -3.41 -0.93
N THR A 308 3.57 -2.88 -1.82
CA THR A 308 4.23 -1.57 -1.67
C THR A 308 4.19 -0.76 -2.98
N ALA A 309 4.31 0.56 -2.89
CA ALA A 309 4.40 1.41 -4.07
C ALA A 309 5.64 1.10 -4.93
N ALA A 310 6.73 0.62 -4.32
CA ALA A 310 7.92 0.19 -5.05
C ALA A 310 7.67 -1.09 -5.85
N ALA A 311 6.93 -2.05 -5.28
CA ALA A 311 6.49 -3.25 -5.99
C ALA A 311 5.59 -2.87 -7.17
N ALA A 312 4.57 -2.02 -6.96
CA ALA A 312 3.69 -1.55 -8.03
C ALA A 312 4.47 -0.85 -9.17
N ARG A 313 5.48 -0.04 -8.83
CA ARG A 313 6.38 0.58 -9.81
C ARG A 313 7.14 -0.47 -10.65
N SER A 314 7.74 -1.45 -10.01
CA SER A 314 8.49 -2.53 -10.70
C SER A 314 7.56 -3.38 -11.57
N GLN A 315 6.39 -3.71 -11.07
CA GLN A 315 5.35 -4.44 -11.80
C GLN A 315 4.83 -3.66 -13.02
N THR A 316 4.74 -2.32 -12.92
CA THR A 316 4.34 -1.47 -14.05
C THR A 316 5.22 -1.71 -15.28
N TYR A 317 6.54 -1.76 -15.08
CA TYR A 317 7.46 -2.02 -16.18
C TYR A 317 7.22 -3.37 -16.86
N ILE A 318 6.99 -4.41 -16.05
CA ILE A 318 6.72 -5.77 -16.55
C ILE A 318 5.41 -5.81 -17.35
N VAL A 319 4.33 -5.25 -16.80
CA VAL A 319 3.03 -5.21 -17.48
C VAL A 319 3.11 -4.42 -18.77
N VAL A 320 3.72 -3.24 -18.76
CA VAL A 320 3.86 -2.39 -19.96
C VAL A 320 4.68 -3.10 -21.04
N SER A 321 5.82 -3.69 -20.67
CA SER A 321 6.67 -4.41 -21.61
C SER A 321 5.94 -5.59 -22.27
N ASN A 322 5.25 -6.41 -21.46
CA ASN A 322 4.52 -7.56 -21.96
C ASN A 322 3.32 -7.14 -22.81
N LEU A 323 2.56 -6.15 -22.36
CA LEU A 323 1.37 -5.67 -23.05
C LEU A 323 1.71 -5.04 -24.43
N ILE A 324 2.75 -4.20 -24.51
CA ILE A 324 3.17 -3.60 -25.79
C ILE A 324 3.64 -4.69 -26.77
N THR A 325 4.35 -5.71 -26.29
CA THR A 325 4.77 -6.84 -27.11
C THR A 325 3.56 -7.61 -27.64
N ASP A 326 2.55 -7.87 -26.78
CA ASP A 326 1.33 -8.57 -27.20
C ASP A 326 0.52 -7.74 -28.22
N ILE A 327 0.39 -6.44 -28.02
CA ILE A 327 -0.26 -5.51 -28.98
C ILE A 327 0.43 -5.56 -30.35
N GLY A 328 1.76 -5.73 -30.37
CA GLY A 328 2.56 -5.87 -31.59
C GLY A 328 2.52 -7.27 -32.22
N GLY A 329 1.74 -8.21 -31.67
CA GLY A 329 1.62 -9.59 -32.16
C GLY A 329 2.75 -10.53 -31.75
N GLY A 330 3.62 -10.10 -30.82
CA GLY A 330 4.63 -10.94 -30.19
C GLY A 330 4.12 -11.64 -28.93
N GLU A 331 5.02 -12.25 -28.17
CA GLU A 331 4.74 -12.80 -26.84
C GLU A 331 5.60 -12.10 -25.79
N GLY A 332 4.96 -11.39 -24.87
CA GLY A 332 5.63 -10.68 -23.79
C GLY A 332 6.18 -11.66 -22.74
N ILE A 333 7.49 -11.59 -22.51
CA ILE A 333 8.25 -12.49 -21.61
C ILE A 333 8.96 -11.78 -20.46
N ALA A 334 8.79 -10.48 -20.29
CA ALA A 334 9.36 -9.76 -19.16
C ALA A 334 8.86 -10.34 -17.84
N ALA A 335 9.74 -10.49 -16.87
CA ALA A 335 9.45 -11.21 -15.63
C ALA A 335 9.75 -10.33 -14.39
N TYR A 336 8.79 -10.28 -13.50
CA TYR A 336 8.91 -9.66 -12.17
C TYR A 336 9.48 -10.67 -11.16
N ASP A 337 10.45 -10.28 -10.40
CA ASP A 337 11.15 -11.15 -9.45
C ASP A 337 10.69 -11.02 -8.00
N GLY A 338 9.65 -10.23 -7.76
CA GLY A 338 9.13 -9.98 -6.41
C GLY A 338 9.74 -8.79 -5.70
N TYR A 339 10.52 -7.96 -6.40
CA TYR A 339 11.12 -6.79 -5.79
C TYR A 339 10.10 -5.93 -5.04
N ALA A 340 10.39 -5.69 -3.77
CA ALA A 340 9.65 -4.79 -2.91
C ALA A 340 10.62 -3.93 -2.10
N SER A 341 10.20 -2.71 -1.77
CA SER A 341 10.98 -1.82 -0.93
C SER A 341 10.13 -1.23 0.20
N CYS A 342 10.68 -1.29 1.39
CA CYS A 342 10.13 -0.68 2.60
C CYS A 342 11.16 0.32 3.18
N PRO A 343 11.03 1.62 2.89
CA PRO A 343 11.82 2.64 3.57
C PRO A 343 11.35 2.78 5.03
N LEU A 344 12.02 2.05 5.93
CA LEU A 344 11.65 1.92 7.35
C LEU A 344 12.21 3.10 8.15
N ILE A 345 11.38 4.12 8.38
CA ILE A 345 11.73 5.24 9.26
C ILE A 345 11.82 4.71 10.69
N THR A 346 12.98 4.82 11.30
CA THR A 346 13.27 4.36 12.67
C THR A 346 13.30 5.49 13.70
N GLY A 347 13.03 6.71 13.23
CA GLY A 347 12.97 7.94 14.01
C GLY A 347 13.15 9.15 13.12
N TYR A 348 13.02 10.34 13.68
CA TYR A 348 13.28 11.57 12.94
C TYR A 348 14.73 11.64 12.45
N GLY A 349 14.89 11.77 11.15
CA GLY A 349 16.21 11.80 10.50
C GLY A 349 16.91 10.43 10.39
N LYS A 350 16.22 9.31 10.65
CA LYS A 350 16.77 7.96 10.58
C LYS A 350 15.89 7.03 9.78
N LEU A 351 16.51 6.24 8.90
CA LEU A 351 15.81 5.28 8.05
C LEU A 351 16.71 4.09 7.71
N VAL A 352 16.13 2.89 7.76
CA VAL A 352 16.66 1.66 7.17
C VAL A 352 15.91 1.43 5.86
N LEU A 353 16.64 1.27 4.75
CA LEU A 353 16.03 1.01 3.45
C LEU A 353 16.05 -0.49 3.17
N ALA A 354 14.93 -1.17 3.46
CA ALA A 354 14.79 -2.58 3.19
C ALA A 354 14.31 -2.81 1.76
N GLU A 355 15.09 -3.55 0.97
CA GLU A 355 14.78 -3.96 -0.39
C GLU A 355 15.05 -5.45 -0.54
N PHE A 356 14.11 -6.19 -1.12
CA PHE A 356 14.16 -7.65 -1.18
C PHE A 356 13.25 -8.21 -2.28
N ASP A 357 13.52 -9.45 -2.67
CA ASP A 357 12.78 -10.20 -3.69
C ASP A 357 11.73 -11.18 -3.10
N TYR A 358 11.14 -12.05 -3.95
CA TYR A 358 10.20 -13.10 -3.54
C TYR A 358 10.75 -14.06 -2.50
N ASN A 359 12.07 -14.31 -2.52
CA ASN A 359 12.75 -15.25 -1.64
C ASN A 359 13.21 -14.58 -0.34
N LEU A 360 12.77 -13.31 -0.11
CA LEU A 360 13.21 -12.48 1.02
C LEU A 360 14.72 -12.24 1.05
N GLN A 361 15.40 -12.34 -0.12
CA GLN A 361 16.80 -12.01 -0.24
C GLN A 361 16.95 -10.50 -0.41
N PRO A 362 17.90 -9.88 0.30
CA PRO A 362 18.21 -8.47 0.14
C PRO A 362 18.60 -8.14 -1.31
N LYS A 363 17.99 -7.07 -1.85
CA LYS A 363 18.18 -6.58 -3.22
C LYS A 363 18.45 -5.07 -3.18
N GLU A 364 19.60 -4.72 -2.58
CA GLU A 364 19.94 -3.35 -2.25
C GLU A 364 20.32 -2.54 -3.50
N THR A 365 19.63 -1.44 -3.74
CA THR A 365 19.82 -0.56 -4.90
C THR A 365 21.09 0.30 -4.79
N PHE A 366 21.46 0.75 -3.58
CA PHE A 366 22.59 1.64 -3.39
C PHE A 366 23.87 0.89 -3.01
N PRO A 367 25.07 1.35 -3.41
CA PRO A 367 26.34 0.73 -3.05
C PRO A 367 26.76 1.07 -1.61
N ILE A 368 25.80 0.99 -0.69
CA ILE A 368 25.98 1.24 0.75
C ILE A 368 25.21 0.19 1.52
N ASP A 369 25.65 -0.12 2.73
CA ASP A 369 24.90 -1.00 3.62
C ASP A 369 23.56 -0.35 4.01
N GLN A 370 22.47 -0.78 3.36
CA GLN A 370 21.11 -0.24 3.56
C GLN A 370 20.44 -0.78 4.82
N SER A 371 21.00 -1.80 5.45
CA SER A 371 20.50 -2.32 6.72
C SER A 371 20.77 -1.38 7.90
N LYS A 372 21.66 -0.40 7.74
CA LYS A 372 21.97 0.59 8.76
C LYS A 372 21.08 1.81 8.70
N GLU A 373 20.77 2.40 9.86
CA GLU A 373 20.08 3.67 9.96
C GLU A 373 20.88 4.79 9.28
N ARG A 374 20.28 5.47 8.28
CA ARG A 374 20.94 6.54 7.54
C ARG A 374 20.07 7.79 7.42
N ARG A 375 20.71 8.95 7.62
CA ARG A 375 20.06 10.25 7.44
C ARG A 375 19.80 10.58 5.97
N SER A 376 20.71 10.18 5.07
CA SER A 376 20.55 10.35 3.61
C SER A 376 19.31 9.62 3.10
N MET A 377 19.07 8.38 3.56
CA MET A 377 17.89 7.59 3.18
C MET A 377 16.59 8.17 3.76
N TYR A 378 16.65 8.80 4.93
CA TYR A 378 15.51 9.54 5.46
C TYR A 378 15.13 10.73 4.56
N TRP A 379 16.12 11.52 4.11
CA TRP A 379 15.88 12.64 3.20
C TRP A 379 15.42 12.18 1.83
N PHE A 380 16.00 11.08 1.34
CA PHE A 380 15.53 10.40 0.15
C PHE A 380 14.05 10.05 0.23
N LYS A 381 13.60 9.43 1.34
CA LYS A 381 12.18 9.10 1.57
C LYS A 381 11.31 10.35 1.70
N LYS A 382 11.78 11.37 2.40
CA LYS A 382 10.97 12.56 2.72
C LYS A 382 10.82 13.53 1.55
N TYR A 383 11.85 13.69 0.72
CA TYR A 383 11.89 14.71 -0.33
C TYR A 383 11.95 14.12 -1.74
N PHE A 384 12.88 13.18 -1.98
CA PHE A 384 13.09 12.67 -3.32
C PHE A 384 11.95 11.76 -3.78
N LEU A 385 11.52 10.79 -2.97
CA LEU A 385 10.46 9.86 -3.38
C LEU A 385 9.11 10.54 -3.68
N PRO A 386 8.62 11.56 -2.94
CA PRO A 386 7.42 12.29 -3.33
C PRO A 386 7.60 13.07 -4.62
N TRP A 387 8.77 13.73 -4.81
CA TRP A 387 9.08 14.43 -6.06
C TRP A 387 9.11 13.46 -7.24
N TYR A 388 9.84 12.34 -7.12
CA TYR A 388 9.91 11.28 -8.13
C TYR A 388 8.53 10.73 -8.48
N TYR A 389 7.70 10.48 -7.47
CA TYR A 389 6.34 9.99 -7.66
C TYR A 389 5.52 10.90 -8.58
N TRP A 390 5.42 12.18 -8.22
CA TRP A 390 4.59 13.14 -8.95
C TRP A 390 5.15 13.57 -10.32
N ASN A 391 6.47 13.60 -10.47
CA ASN A 391 7.11 14.21 -11.65
C ASN A 391 7.76 13.19 -12.58
N VAL A 392 7.99 11.96 -12.13
CA VAL A 392 8.65 10.92 -12.94
C VAL A 392 7.72 9.72 -13.09
N LEU A 393 7.37 9.02 -12.02
CA LEU A 393 6.60 7.77 -12.09
C LEU A 393 5.24 7.96 -12.75
N LEU A 394 4.45 8.92 -12.26
CA LEU A 394 3.11 9.20 -12.81
C LEU A 394 3.12 9.94 -14.15
N LYS A 395 4.29 10.28 -14.67
CA LYS A 395 4.50 10.90 -15.99
C LYS A 395 5.11 9.93 -17.00
N GLY A 396 5.13 8.63 -16.71
CA GLY A 396 5.77 7.64 -17.57
C GLY A 396 7.30 7.82 -17.68
N GLY A 397 7.92 8.40 -16.65
CA GLY A 397 9.36 8.50 -16.54
C GLY A 397 10.00 7.13 -16.45
N ASP A 398 11.29 7.04 -16.86
CA ASP A 398 12.02 5.78 -16.94
C ASP A 398 12.05 5.05 -15.60
N THR A 399 11.36 3.93 -15.53
CA THR A 399 11.39 3.02 -14.39
C THR A 399 12.73 2.28 -14.27
N GLN A 400 13.56 2.31 -15.33
CA GLN A 400 14.92 1.74 -15.36
C GLN A 400 15.98 2.69 -14.79
N MET A 401 15.66 3.98 -14.53
CA MET A 401 16.62 4.89 -13.87
C MET A 401 17.06 4.43 -12.48
N TRP A 402 16.36 3.48 -11.94
CA TRP A 402 16.75 2.78 -10.74
C TRP A 402 17.23 1.39 -11.14
N PRO A 403 18.45 0.98 -10.79
CA PRO A 403 18.85 -0.38 -11.09
C PRO A 403 17.78 -1.29 -10.53
N LEU A 404 17.06 -1.91 -11.43
CA LEU A 404 16.30 -3.10 -11.09
C LEU A 404 17.40 -4.10 -10.76
N GLY A 405 17.52 -4.41 -9.49
CA GLY A 405 18.40 -5.49 -9.13
C GLY A 405 18.03 -6.73 -9.92
#